data_9353a94ae880b153a439eab0ffd3fecc
#
_entry.id   9353a94ae880b153a439eab0ffd3fecc
#
_cell.length_a   1.000
_cell.length_b   1.000
_cell.length_c   1.000
_cell.angle_alpha   90.00
_cell.angle_beta   90.00
_cell.angle_gamma   90.00
#
_symmetry.space_group_name_H-M   'P 1'
#
loop_
_entity.id
_entity.type
_entity.pdbx_description
1 polymer ?
#
loop_
_entity_poly.entity_id
_entity_poly.type
_entity_poly.pdbx_seq_one_letter_code
_entity_poly.pdbx_strand_id
1 'polypeptide(L)'
;LGAAVESGTREDRGILTTHLRSDGRHREKLYVDGGPSSTGTVGHLRMEGREVFKYAVGMITDVIEDAFRATGYGAEDLDWFVPHQANIRIIDGSARKLGIASEKVVRTVADHGNTSAASIPLALSVANEDGRLKRGDLVMLEAMGGGFTWGSALLRW
;
A
#
# COMPACT_ATOMS: atom_id res chain seq x y z
N LEU A 1 -5.96 -8.04 -12.90
CA LEU A 1 -4.63 -7.41 -12.93
C LEU A 1 -3.69 -8.33 -13.70
N GLY A 2 -3.31 -8.01 -14.92
CA GLY A 2 -2.41 -8.89 -15.66
C GLY A 2 -2.23 -8.59 -17.13
N ALA A 3 -2.74 -7.48 -17.62
CA ALA A 3 -2.34 -7.03 -18.95
C ALA A 3 -0.97 -6.34 -18.86
N ALA A 4 -0.04 -6.77 -19.68
CA ALA A 4 1.18 -6.02 -19.90
C ALA A 4 0.81 -4.63 -20.44
N VAL A 5 1.48 -3.58 -19.97
CA VAL A 5 1.31 -2.23 -20.50
C VAL A 5 1.88 -2.22 -21.91
N GLU A 6 1.04 -2.03 -22.93
CA GLU A 6 1.52 -1.71 -24.27
C GLU A 6 1.85 -0.21 -24.30
N SER A 7 3.13 0.09 -24.53
CA SER A 7 3.61 1.47 -24.54
C SER A 7 3.03 2.25 -25.72
N GLY A 8 2.46 3.41 -25.45
CA GLY A 8 2.21 4.44 -26.46
C GLY A 8 0.79 4.94 -26.67
N THR A 9 -0.21 4.48 -25.92
CA THR A 9 -1.57 5.02 -26.00
C THR A 9 -2.12 5.44 -24.64
N ARG A 10 -3.03 6.43 -24.59
CA ARG A 10 -3.78 6.80 -23.37
C ARG A 10 -4.67 5.68 -22.82
N GLU A 11 -4.71 4.54 -23.51
CA GLU A 11 -5.46 3.34 -23.12
C GLU A 11 -4.60 2.29 -22.42
N ASP A 12 -3.31 2.58 -22.17
CA ASP A 12 -2.39 1.68 -21.47
C ASP A 12 -2.93 1.38 -20.07
N ARG A 13 -3.27 0.12 -19.85
CA ARG A 13 -3.71 -0.38 -18.55
C ARG A 13 -2.68 -1.35 -17.99
N GLY A 14 -2.66 -1.44 -16.67
CA GLY A 14 -1.78 -2.34 -15.97
C GLY A 14 -0.82 -1.63 -15.04
N ILE A 15 0.19 -2.33 -14.60
CA ILE A 15 1.17 -1.81 -13.65
C ILE A 15 2.18 -0.94 -14.40
N LEU A 16 2.24 0.33 -14.04
CA LEU A 16 3.17 1.30 -14.62
C LEU A 16 4.56 1.21 -13.98
N THR A 17 4.61 1.06 -12.65
CA THR A 17 5.86 0.90 -11.90
C THR A 17 5.60 0.23 -10.56
N THR A 18 6.64 -0.41 -10.02
CA THR A 18 6.65 -0.98 -8.67
C THR A 18 7.95 -0.64 -7.97
N HIS A 19 7.87 -0.34 -6.68
CA HIS A 19 9.04 -0.06 -5.86
C HIS A 19 8.96 -0.88 -4.58
N LEU A 20 10.05 -1.55 -4.22
CA LEU A 20 10.16 -2.37 -3.02
C LEU A 20 11.39 -1.97 -2.22
N ARG A 21 11.26 -1.99 -0.90
CA ARG A 21 12.31 -1.71 0.06
C ARG A 21 12.24 -2.70 1.23
N SER A 22 13.37 -2.95 1.85
CA SER A 22 13.45 -3.76 3.05
C SER A 22 14.56 -3.26 3.98
N ASP A 23 14.30 -3.26 5.28
CA ASP A 23 15.28 -2.90 6.30
C ASP A 23 15.19 -3.83 7.51
N GLY A 24 16.09 -4.80 7.57
CA GLY A 24 16.14 -5.82 8.62
C GLY A 24 16.51 -5.28 10.01
N ARG A 25 16.98 -4.05 10.14
CA ARG A 25 17.28 -3.40 11.45
C ARG A 25 16.03 -3.22 12.29
N HIS A 26 14.85 -3.27 11.68
CA HIS A 26 13.56 -3.11 12.34
C HIS A 26 12.83 -4.44 12.60
N ARG A 27 13.49 -5.57 12.37
CA ARG A 27 12.89 -6.92 12.45
C ARG A 27 12.12 -7.14 13.75
N GLU A 28 12.69 -6.78 14.89
CA GLU A 28 12.08 -7.04 16.21
C GLU A 28 10.84 -6.15 16.52
N LYS A 29 10.50 -5.22 15.64
CA LYS A 29 9.37 -4.30 15.84
C LYS A 29 8.04 -4.84 15.33
N LEU A 30 8.10 -5.76 14.35
CA LEU A 30 6.93 -6.43 13.77
C LEU A 30 7.36 -7.79 13.20
N TYR A 31 7.04 -8.87 13.90
CA TYR A 31 7.45 -10.22 13.51
C TYR A 31 6.52 -11.29 14.10
N VAL A 32 6.68 -12.51 13.65
CA VAL A 32 6.07 -13.70 14.27
C VAL A 32 7.15 -14.45 15.05
N ASP A 33 6.90 -14.75 16.33
CA ASP A 33 7.87 -15.30 17.28
C ASP A 33 8.09 -16.83 17.16
N GLY A 34 7.47 -17.46 16.18
CA GLY A 34 7.62 -18.89 15.89
C GLY A 34 7.17 -19.21 14.47
N GLY A 35 7.10 -20.47 14.17
CA GLY A 35 6.64 -20.96 12.89
C GLY A 35 7.32 -22.27 12.47
N PRO A 36 6.79 -22.97 11.45
CA PRO A 36 7.31 -24.27 11.01
C PRO A 36 8.80 -24.25 10.65
N SER A 37 9.26 -23.14 10.06
CA SER A 37 10.65 -23.00 9.60
C SER A 37 11.64 -22.52 10.65
N SER A 38 11.18 -22.03 11.81
CA SER A 38 12.06 -21.45 12.83
C SER A 38 12.05 -22.24 14.14
N THR A 39 10.88 -22.51 14.69
CA THR A 39 10.72 -23.17 15.99
C THR A 39 10.01 -24.52 15.91
N GLY A 40 9.44 -24.87 14.75
CA GLY A 40 8.56 -26.04 14.61
C GLY A 40 7.22 -25.92 15.33
N THR A 41 6.89 -24.74 15.84
CA THR A 41 5.67 -24.44 16.62
C THR A 41 4.85 -23.35 15.97
N VAL A 42 3.63 -23.15 16.46
CA VAL A 42 2.80 -21.99 16.08
C VAL A 42 3.40 -20.75 16.71
N GLY A 43 3.62 -19.69 15.90
CA GLY A 43 4.05 -18.39 16.38
C GLY A 43 2.90 -17.41 16.54
N HIS A 44 3.16 -16.33 17.30
CA HIS A 44 2.23 -15.22 17.49
C HIS A 44 2.82 -13.95 16.93
N LEU A 45 1.96 -13.10 16.38
CA LEU A 45 2.36 -11.77 15.93
C LEU A 45 2.81 -10.92 17.13
N ARG A 46 4.00 -10.36 17.01
CA ARG A 46 4.57 -9.40 17.97
C ARG A 46 4.71 -8.05 17.27
N MET A 47 4.24 -6.98 17.92
CA MET A 47 4.26 -5.65 17.32
C MET A 47 4.48 -4.56 18.38
N GLU A 48 5.48 -3.73 18.15
CA GLU A 48 5.70 -2.48 18.86
C GLU A 48 4.95 -1.34 18.17
N GLY A 49 3.63 -1.24 18.37
CA GLY A 49 2.74 -0.40 17.57
C GLY A 49 3.16 1.07 17.45
N ARG A 50 3.74 1.68 18.52
CA ARG A 50 4.24 3.06 18.47
C ARG A 50 5.43 3.22 17.54
N GLU A 51 6.38 2.27 17.58
CA GLU A 51 7.56 2.28 16.73
C GLU A 51 7.17 1.99 15.28
N VAL A 52 6.29 1.00 15.04
CA VAL A 52 5.77 0.74 13.70
C VAL A 52 5.14 1.99 13.10
N PHE A 53 4.26 2.68 13.85
CA PHE A 53 3.64 3.92 13.39
C PHE A 53 4.66 5.01 13.05
N LYS A 54 5.68 5.20 13.90
CA LYS A 54 6.71 6.21 13.73
C LYS A 54 7.48 6.08 12.41
N TYR A 55 7.77 4.83 12.01
CA TYR A 55 8.49 4.56 10.77
C TYR A 55 7.58 4.47 9.55
N ALA A 56 6.36 3.93 9.72
CA ALA A 56 5.46 3.61 8.63
C ALA A 56 5.20 4.81 7.70
N VAL A 57 4.75 5.94 8.25
CA VAL A 57 4.40 7.11 7.43
C VAL A 57 5.58 7.61 6.60
N GLY A 58 6.82 7.58 7.15
CA GLY A 58 8.03 7.96 6.43
C GLY A 58 8.34 6.99 5.29
N MET A 59 8.42 5.69 5.61
CA MET A 59 8.75 4.64 4.65
C MET A 59 7.74 4.53 3.51
N ILE A 60 6.45 4.66 3.82
CA ILE A 60 5.35 4.68 2.85
C ILE A 60 5.50 5.86 1.88
N THR A 61 5.73 7.05 2.42
CA THR A 61 5.86 8.23 1.56
C THR A 61 7.08 8.15 0.67
N ASP A 62 8.21 7.71 1.18
CA ASP A 62 9.45 7.59 0.39
C ASP A 62 9.27 6.68 -0.84
N VAL A 63 8.61 5.51 -0.67
CA VAL A 63 8.41 4.57 -1.77
C VAL A 63 7.35 5.02 -2.77
N ILE A 64 6.38 5.84 -2.35
CA ILE A 64 5.41 6.47 -3.25
C ILE A 64 6.06 7.62 -4.04
N GLU A 65 6.90 8.42 -3.41
CA GLU A 65 7.69 9.44 -4.09
C GLU A 65 8.65 8.85 -5.14
N ASP A 66 9.19 7.64 -4.89
CA ASP A 66 9.96 6.89 -5.89
C ASP A 66 9.09 6.57 -7.12
N ALA A 67 7.85 6.15 -6.91
CA ALA A 67 6.93 5.87 -8.01
C ALA A 67 6.56 7.12 -8.81
N PHE A 68 6.34 8.25 -8.12
CA PHE A 68 6.09 9.53 -8.78
C PHE A 68 7.28 9.99 -9.60
N ARG A 69 8.49 9.93 -9.06
CA ARG A 69 9.72 10.26 -9.80
C ARG A 69 9.94 9.38 -11.03
N ALA A 70 9.63 8.08 -10.93
CA ALA A 70 9.83 7.14 -12.03
C ALA A 70 8.84 7.33 -13.19
N THR A 71 7.66 7.87 -12.90
CA THR A 71 6.57 8.00 -13.89
C THR A 71 6.28 9.43 -14.33
N GLY A 72 6.77 10.41 -13.59
CA GLY A 72 6.47 11.84 -13.80
C GLY A 72 5.08 12.27 -13.32
N TYR A 73 4.31 11.38 -12.69
CA TYR A 73 3.05 11.73 -12.02
C TYR A 73 3.30 12.30 -10.63
N GLY A 74 2.29 13.00 -10.09
CA GLY A 74 2.25 13.52 -8.74
C GLY A 74 0.99 13.06 -7.98
N ALA A 75 0.87 13.53 -6.73
CA ALA A 75 -0.30 13.22 -5.90
C ALA A 75 -1.61 13.79 -6.48
N GLU A 76 -1.52 14.91 -7.18
CA GLU A 76 -2.63 15.57 -7.87
C GLU A 76 -3.20 14.74 -9.02
N ASP A 77 -2.35 13.95 -9.70
CA ASP A 77 -2.72 13.12 -10.84
C ASP A 77 -3.45 11.84 -10.43
N LEU A 78 -3.30 11.42 -9.15
CA LEU A 78 -3.98 10.22 -8.67
C LEU A 78 -5.49 10.41 -8.70
N ASP A 79 -6.19 9.41 -9.21
CA ASP A 79 -7.63 9.27 -9.00
C ASP A 79 -7.89 8.58 -7.66
N TRP A 80 -7.12 7.53 -7.32
CA TRP A 80 -7.30 6.78 -6.09
C TRP A 80 -5.98 6.39 -5.41
N PHE A 81 -5.99 6.49 -4.09
CA PHE A 81 -4.98 5.93 -3.20
C PHE A 81 -5.61 4.77 -2.42
N VAL A 82 -5.09 3.56 -2.61
CA VAL A 82 -5.56 2.32 -2.00
C VAL A 82 -4.44 1.70 -1.18
N PRO A 83 -4.20 2.21 0.05
CA PRO A 83 -3.17 1.71 0.93
C PRO A 83 -3.58 0.40 1.62
N HIS A 84 -2.60 -0.30 2.19
CA HIS A 84 -2.84 -1.35 3.17
C HIS A 84 -3.70 -0.82 4.33
N GLN A 85 -4.77 -1.53 4.64
CA GLN A 85 -5.77 -1.14 5.64
C GLN A 85 -5.32 -1.53 7.07
N ALA A 86 -4.12 -1.12 7.47
CA ALA A 86 -3.55 -1.46 8.77
C ALA A 86 -4.18 -0.69 9.92
N ASN A 87 -4.30 0.62 9.76
CA ASN A 87 -4.73 1.56 10.79
C ASN A 87 -5.09 2.89 10.14
N ILE A 88 -6.25 3.44 10.50
CA ILE A 88 -6.74 4.71 9.94
C ILE A 88 -5.75 5.87 10.11
N ARG A 89 -4.99 5.91 11.22
CA ARG A 89 -4.01 6.97 11.47
C ARG A 89 -2.83 6.90 10.51
N ILE A 90 -2.39 5.70 10.11
CA ILE A 90 -1.31 5.53 9.13
C ILE A 90 -1.83 5.95 7.77
N ILE A 91 -3.00 5.49 7.37
CA ILE A 91 -3.66 5.84 6.10
C ILE A 91 -3.76 7.36 5.95
N ASP A 92 -4.37 8.02 6.93
CA ASP A 92 -4.58 9.48 6.89
C ASP A 92 -3.26 10.26 7.03
N GLY A 93 -2.32 9.74 7.81
CA GLY A 93 -0.99 10.34 7.98
C GLY A 93 -0.18 10.33 6.70
N SER A 94 -0.19 9.22 5.97
CA SER A 94 0.50 9.07 4.68
C SER A 94 -0.15 9.92 3.59
N ALA A 95 -1.48 9.87 3.47
CA ALA A 95 -2.22 10.69 2.51
C ALA A 95 -1.96 12.19 2.71
N ARG A 96 -2.00 12.65 3.98
CA ARG A 96 -1.74 14.05 4.32
C ARG A 96 -0.30 14.47 3.99
N LYS A 97 0.68 13.63 4.31
CA LYS A 97 2.09 13.92 4.04
C LYS A 97 2.38 14.00 2.55
N LEU A 98 1.70 13.19 1.74
CA LEU A 98 1.81 13.18 0.28
C LEU A 98 0.97 14.25 -0.42
N GLY A 99 0.12 14.97 0.31
CA GLY A 99 -0.81 15.94 -0.28
C GLY A 99 -1.97 15.31 -1.05
N ILE A 100 -2.27 14.02 -0.81
CA ILE A 100 -3.40 13.33 -1.43
C ILE A 100 -4.70 13.78 -0.77
N ALA A 101 -5.67 14.22 -1.58
CA ALA A 101 -6.97 14.65 -1.10
C ALA A 101 -7.73 13.50 -0.43
N SER A 102 -8.41 13.79 0.68
CA SER A 102 -9.03 12.76 1.52
C SER A 102 -10.09 11.93 0.78
N GLU A 103 -10.79 12.53 -0.14
CA GLU A 103 -11.83 11.90 -0.98
C GLU A 103 -11.26 10.90 -1.97
N LYS A 104 -9.98 11.00 -2.31
CA LYS A 104 -9.28 10.04 -3.17
C LYS A 104 -8.74 8.81 -2.43
N VAL A 105 -8.88 8.76 -1.11
CA VAL A 105 -8.35 7.66 -0.28
C VAL A 105 -9.42 6.61 -0.05
N VAL A 106 -9.17 5.37 -0.48
CA VAL A 106 -10.05 4.24 -0.19
C VAL A 106 -9.81 3.76 1.25
N ARG A 107 -10.87 3.73 2.04
CA ARG A 107 -10.86 3.30 3.45
C ARG A 107 -11.89 2.19 3.64
N THR A 108 -11.44 1.03 4.09
CA THR A 108 -12.27 -0.13 4.43
C THR A 108 -11.90 -0.72 5.79
N VAL A 109 -10.91 -0.12 6.47
CA VAL A 109 -10.42 -0.61 7.75
C VAL A 109 -11.48 -0.60 8.86
N ALA A 110 -12.47 0.29 8.79
CA ALA A 110 -13.57 0.32 9.76
C ALA A 110 -14.50 -0.90 9.64
N ASP A 111 -14.68 -1.40 8.43
CA ASP A 111 -15.59 -2.49 8.12
C ASP A 111 -14.90 -3.86 8.15
N HIS A 112 -13.67 -3.93 7.62
CA HIS A 112 -12.94 -5.18 7.45
C HIS A 112 -11.83 -5.41 8.47
N GLY A 113 -11.42 -4.37 9.20
CA GLY A 113 -10.22 -4.41 10.05
C GLY A 113 -8.94 -4.55 9.23
N ASN A 114 -7.86 -4.97 9.92
CA ASN A 114 -6.61 -5.30 9.27
C ASN A 114 -6.62 -6.76 8.81
N THR A 115 -6.88 -6.99 7.54
CA THR A 115 -6.90 -8.31 6.90
C THR A 115 -5.56 -8.69 6.26
N SER A 116 -4.45 -8.07 6.73
CA SER A 116 -3.09 -8.34 6.25
C SER A 116 -2.99 -8.14 4.73
N ALA A 117 -2.40 -9.10 3.99
CA ALA A 117 -2.23 -9.02 2.53
C ALA A 117 -3.55 -8.91 1.74
N ALA A 118 -4.67 -9.36 2.31
CA ALA A 118 -5.97 -9.27 1.67
C ALA A 118 -6.58 -7.86 1.69
N SER A 119 -6.04 -6.94 2.50
CA SER A 119 -6.65 -5.62 2.72
C SER A 119 -6.72 -4.76 1.46
N ILE A 120 -5.68 -4.74 0.64
CA ILE A 120 -5.68 -4.00 -0.64
C ILE A 120 -6.63 -4.64 -1.65
N PRO A 121 -6.60 -5.97 -1.93
CA PRO A 121 -7.58 -6.60 -2.82
C PRO A 121 -9.02 -6.37 -2.39
N LEU A 122 -9.33 -6.45 -1.10
CA LEU A 122 -10.67 -6.16 -0.58
C LEU A 122 -11.06 -4.69 -0.77
N ALA A 123 -10.16 -3.77 -0.50
CA ALA A 123 -10.41 -2.34 -0.73
C ALA A 123 -10.64 -2.02 -2.22
N LEU A 124 -9.87 -2.65 -3.12
CA LEU A 124 -10.09 -2.55 -4.57
C LEU A 124 -11.45 -3.13 -4.98
N SER A 125 -11.83 -4.31 -4.43
CA SER A 125 -13.14 -4.92 -4.71
C SER A 125 -14.28 -3.97 -4.33
N VAL A 126 -14.26 -3.45 -3.10
CA VAL A 126 -15.27 -2.49 -2.62
C VAL A 126 -15.33 -1.25 -3.51
N ALA A 127 -14.18 -0.64 -3.83
CA ALA A 127 -14.16 0.57 -4.64
C ALA A 127 -14.56 0.33 -6.10
N ASN A 128 -14.38 -0.89 -6.62
CA ASN A 128 -14.87 -1.27 -7.94
C ASN A 128 -16.37 -1.55 -7.93
N GLU A 129 -16.88 -2.26 -6.92
CA GLU A 129 -18.29 -2.61 -6.80
C GLU A 129 -19.19 -1.39 -6.58
N ASP A 130 -18.72 -0.41 -5.81
CA ASP A 130 -19.46 0.84 -5.57
C ASP A 130 -19.27 1.90 -6.67
N GLY A 131 -18.52 1.57 -7.72
CA GLY A 131 -18.35 2.40 -8.90
C GLY A 131 -17.38 3.56 -8.75
N ARG A 132 -16.60 3.60 -7.66
CA ARG A 132 -15.51 4.59 -7.52
C ARG A 132 -14.43 4.35 -8.55
N LEU A 133 -13.90 3.12 -8.65
CA LEU A 133 -12.89 2.77 -9.64
C LEU A 133 -13.48 2.69 -11.03
N LYS A 134 -12.87 3.40 -11.97
CA LYS A 134 -13.26 3.43 -13.37
C LYS A 134 -12.07 3.08 -14.25
N ARG A 135 -12.37 2.55 -15.42
CA ARG A 135 -11.36 2.29 -16.43
C ARG A 135 -10.56 3.55 -16.77
N GLY A 136 -9.25 3.46 -16.68
CA GLY A 136 -8.32 4.55 -16.93
C GLY A 136 -7.88 5.32 -15.69
N ASP A 137 -8.47 5.06 -14.52
CA ASP A 137 -8.07 5.71 -13.27
C ASP A 137 -6.61 5.39 -12.93
N LEU A 138 -5.89 6.39 -12.45
CA LEU A 138 -4.54 6.25 -11.91
C LEU A 138 -4.63 5.90 -10.43
N VAL A 139 -4.18 4.70 -10.09
CA VAL A 139 -4.33 4.12 -8.76
C VAL A 139 -2.97 3.84 -8.14
N MET A 140 -2.74 4.39 -6.95
CA MET A 140 -1.56 4.09 -6.13
C MET A 140 -1.92 3.05 -5.07
N LEU A 141 -1.22 1.92 -5.09
CA LEU A 141 -1.25 0.90 -4.03
C LEU A 141 -0.01 1.05 -3.16
N GLU A 142 -0.15 0.78 -1.87
CA GLU A 142 0.96 0.79 -0.94
C GLU A 142 0.74 -0.19 0.20
N ALA A 143 1.82 -0.82 0.65
CA ALA A 143 1.80 -1.66 1.85
C ALA A 143 3.14 -1.62 2.59
N MET A 144 3.05 -1.82 3.90
CA MET A 144 4.18 -2.06 4.78
C MET A 144 3.88 -3.24 5.71
N GLY A 145 4.89 -4.03 6.01
CA GLY A 145 4.80 -5.18 6.89
C GLY A 145 6.07 -5.46 7.67
N GLY A 146 6.10 -6.63 8.30
CA GLY A 146 7.27 -7.09 9.06
C GLY A 146 8.54 -7.12 8.22
N GLY A 147 9.64 -6.95 8.89
CA GLY A 147 10.92 -6.94 8.23
C GLY A 147 11.84 -5.77 8.63
N PHE A 148 11.58 -4.47 8.50
CA PHE A 148 10.40 -3.98 7.74
C PHE A 148 10.58 -4.22 6.25
N THR A 149 9.47 -4.49 5.60
CA THR A 149 9.39 -4.50 4.14
C THR A 149 8.21 -3.63 3.72
N TRP A 150 8.42 -2.78 2.73
CA TRP A 150 7.38 -1.88 2.21
C TRP A 150 7.50 -1.71 0.71
N GLY A 151 6.43 -1.31 0.09
CA GLY A 151 6.41 -1.11 -1.35
C GLY A 151 5.21 -0.35 -1.85
N SER A 152 5.34 0.13 -3.08
CA SER A 152 4.27 0.77 -3.82
C SER A 152 4.12 0.15 -5.21
N ALA A 153 2.92 0.27 -5.77
CA ALA A 153 2.64 -0.01 -7.16
C ALA A 153 1.71 1.08 -7.71
N LEU A 154 2.13 1.73 -8.77
CA LEU A 154 1.29 2.66 -9.53
C LEU A 154 0.73 1.91 -10.73
N LEU A 155 -0.57 2.00 -10.93
CA LEU A 155 -1.24 1.30 -12.00
C LEU A 155 -2.30 2.16 -12.69
N ARG A 156 -2.61 1.83 -13.93
CA ARG A 156 -3.75 2.33 -14.68
C ARG A 156 -4.83 1.25 -14.66
N TRP A 157 -5.98 1.57 -14.05
CA TRP A 157 -7.09 0.63 -13.84
C TRP A 157 -7.80 0.21 -15.12
#